data_35bb5e1c090df5a812a2abc890fc342d
#
_entry.id   35bb5e1c090df5a812a2abc890fc342d
#
_cell.length_a   1.000
_cell.length_b   1.000
_cell.length_c   1.000
_cell.angle_alpha   90.00
_cell.angle_beta   90.00
_cell.angle_gamma   90.00
#
_symmetry.space_group_name_H-M   'P 1'
#
loop_
_entity.id
_entity.type
_entity.pdbx_description
1 polymer ?
#
loop_
_entity_poly.entity_id
_entity_poly.type
_entity_poly.pdbx_seq_one_letter_code
_entity_poly.pdbx_strand_id
1 'polypeptide(L)'
;MSKTPILRATATDWKITGAIAAVCAIAVGGAYFTADIRDSELAPAATAAPDQVEVLAQAPKNFKIAFELPNQTVPGQHRALASQGLLITHEGDTIIASDVNGKEKWHYTRNNTELCSLGSAWDKVVATYRNNAGCGDTVAINAATGQYSDTRSAINSEEVIPISSNDRVGTVSTDRIDLWRSDMVRTIEYGDVQAKQEPDMQEHEDCSINSALTRTENLALTETCPDDASVTWLRLVGATPEDSRKPEVTANIGMANEGSRLVAVGQESAAVYQPGEKPRIESYDKSGNTIASTEVAASPDVTNASTPYAPATADLPHHMSWFDGERLYLFTPSELKVDHVLEDAIGTGVALGERLLMPTEKGIAVVDWSTGKTERTIKIDRGSYTGPVFLTIAGTTIVEQRGETAVGLTAL
;
A
#
# COMPACT_ATOMS: atom_id res chain seq x y z
N MET A 1 36.73 -27.12 -55.85
CA MET A 1 35.66 -26.97 -54.83
C MET A 1 35.83 -28.08 -53.77
N SER A 2 36.43 -27.78 -52.65
CA SER A 2 36.58 -28.73 -51.52
C SER A 2 35.20 -28.97 -50.90
N LYS A 3 34.71 -30.22 -50.96
CA LYS A 3 33.49 -30.61 -50.28
C LYS A 3 33.81 -30.68 -48.79
N THR A 4 33.22 -29.76 -47.99
CA THR A 4 33.24 -29.84 -46.53
C THR A 4 32.68 -31.21 -46.11
N PRO A 5 33.37 -31.94 -45.26
CA PRO A 5 32.86 -33.24 -44.80
C PRO A 5 31.57 -33.04 -44.01
N ILE A 6 30.53 -33.77 -44.35
CA ILE A 6 29.27 -33.81 -43.58
C ILE A 6 29.60 -34.49 -42.28
N LEU A 7 29.54 -33.78 -41.16
CA LEU A 7 29.66 -34.34 -39.82
C LEU A 7 28.50 -35.35 -39.58
N ARG A 8 28.82 -36.62 -39.44
CA ARG A 8 27.86 -37.66 -39.07
C ARG A 8 27.95 -37.92 -37.58
N ALA A 9 26.81 -37.89 -36.90
CA ALA A 9 26.72 -38.22 -35.50
C ALA A 9 27.22 -39.65 -35.24
N THR A 10 28.05 -39.80 -34.25
CA THR A 10 28.57 -41.09 -33.78
C THR A 10 27.62 -41.69 -32.72
N ALA A 11 27.77 -43.01 -32.43
CA ALA A 11 27.02 -43.66 -31.34
C ALA A 11 27.29 -42.99 -29.96
N THR A 12 28.48 -42.40 -29.79
CA THR A 12 28.85 -41.65 -28.59
C THR A 12 28.10 -40.35 -28.51
N ASP A 13 27.96 -39.61 -29.62
CA ASP A 13 27.19 -38.37 -29.66
C ASP A 13 25.72 -38.62 -29.29
N TRP A 14 25.12 -39.70 -29.79
CA TRP A 14 23.78 -40.09 -29.43
C TRP A 14 23.61 -40.45 -27.94
N LYS A 15 24.60 -41.11 -27.34
CA LYS A 15 24.59 -41.44 -25.90
C LYS A 15 24.71 -40.16 -25.06
N ILE A 16 25.59 -39.23 -25.44
CA ILE A 16 25.76 -37.94 -24.77
C ILE A 16 24.46 -37.12 -24.91
N THR A 17 23.91 -37.02 -26.10
CA THR A 17 22.63 -36.29 -26.34
C THR A 17 21.49 -36.90 -25.52
N GLY A 18 21.39 -38.22 -25.47
CA GLY A 18 20.39 -38.91 -24.65
C GLY A 18 20.56 -38.65 -23.16
N ALA A 19 21.79 -38.64 -22.66
CA ALA A 19 22.09 -38.33 -21.27
C ALA A 19 21.73 -36.87 -20.92
N ILE A 20 22.10 -35.92 -21.79
CA ILE A 20 21.74 -34.50 -21.65
C ILE A 20 20.20 -34.33 -21.64
N ALA A 21 19.51 -34.94 -22.61
CA ALA A 21 18.04 -34.87 -22.68
C ALA A 21 17.38 -35.46 -21.42
N ALA A 22 17.89 -36.56 -20.86
CA ALA A 22 17.38 -37.13 -19.64
C ALA A 22 17.59 -36.18 -18.43
N VAL A 23 18.78 -35.58 -18.29
CA VAL A 23 19.08 -34.63 -17.24
C VAL A 23 18.19 -33.39 -17.37
N CYS A 24 18.00 -32.84 -18.57
CA CYS A 24 17.11 -31.73 -18.82
C CYS A 24 15.65 -32.08 -18.48
N ALA A 25 15.18 -33.27 -18.85
CA ALA A 25 13.82 -33.71 -18.51
C ALA A 25 13.61 -33.84 -17.00
N ILE A 26 14.61 -34.36 -16.27
CA ILE A 26 14.59 -34.45 -14.80
C ILE A 26 14.58 -33.02 -14.19
N ALA A 27 15.44 -32.14 -14.68
CA ALA A 27 15.51 -30.77 -14.20
C ALA A 27 14.19 -29.99 -14.44
N VAL A 28 13.62 -30.11 -15.63
CA VAL A 28 12.32 -29.50 -15.97
C VAL A 28 11.20 -30.12 -15.13
N GLY A 29 11.19 -31.44 -14.98
CA GLY A 29 10.25 -32.14 -14.12
C GLY A 29 10.37 -31.69 -12.65
N GLY A 30 11.58 -31.61 -12.13
CA GLY A 30 11.85 -31.10 -10.80
C GLY A 30 11.33 -29.67 -10.62
N ALA A 31 11.72 -28.75 -11.50
CA ALA A 31 11.25 -27.37 -11.48
C ALA A 31 9.71 -27.25 -11.58
N TYR A 32 9.08 -28.09 -12.42
CA TYR A 32 7.63 -28.11 -12.55
C TYR A 32 6.94 -28.56 -11.26
N PHE A 33 7.45 -29.60 -10.58
CA PHE A 33 6.83 -30.15 -9.37
C PHE A 33 7.12 -29.33 -8.12
N THR A 34 8.16 -28.48 -8.13
CA THR A 34 8.53 -27.62 -7.00
C THR A 34 8.20 -26.13 -7.26
N ALA A 35 7.53 -25.80 -8.37
CA ALA A 35 7.17 -24.43 -8.69
C ALA A 35 6.04 -23.95 -7.78
N ASP A 36 6.19 -22.76 -7.20
CA ASP A 36 5.21 -22.10 -6.29
C ASP A 36 3.81 -21.96 -6.90
N ILE A 37 3.73 -21.88 -8.23
CA ILE A 37 2.44 -21.85 -8.95
C ILE A 37 1.58 -23.09 -8.69
N ARG A 38 2.16 -24.21 -8.31
CA ARG A 38 1.41 -25.44 -8.00
C ARG A 38 0.72 -25.40 -6.64
N ASP A 39 1.22 -24.54 -5.74
CA ASP A 39 0.64 -24.30 -4.44
C ASP A 39 -0.34 -23.12 -4.49
N SER A 40 -0.58 -22.58 -5.71
CA SER A 40 -1.47 -21.46 -5.95
C SER A 40 -2.73 -21.92 -6.69
N GLU A 41 -3.88 -21.40 -6.29
CA GLU A 41 -5.17 -21.58 -6.94
C GLU A 41 -5.73 -20.22 -7.34
N LEU A 42 -6.04 -20.04 -8.62
CA LEU A 42 -6.70 -18.86 -9.14
C LEU A 42 -8.06 -19.26 -9.68
N ALA A 43 -9.12 -18.77 -9.07
CA ALA A 43 -10.50 -18.88 -9.55
C ALA A 43 -10.93 -17.53 -10.14
N PRO A 44 -10.77 -17.29 -11.44
CA PRO A 44 -11.12 -16.02 -12.05
C PRO A 44 -12.64 -15.80 -12.09
N ALA A 45 -13.03 -14.53 -12.23
CA ALA A 45 -14.44 -14.16 -12.34
C ALA A 45 -15.10 -14.82 -13.57
N ALA A 46 -16.27 -15.43 -13.39
CA ALA A 46 -17.05 -15.97 -14.50
C ALA A 46 -17.49 -14.89 -15.50
N THR A 47 -17.63 -13.67 -15.01
CA THR A 47 -17.91 -12.46 -15.81
C THR A 47 -17.12 -11.32 -15.20
N ALA A 48 -16.34 -10.60 -16.01
CA ALA A 48 -15.59 -9.44 -15.58
C ALA A 48 -16.50 -8.39 -14.94
N ALA A 49 -15.96 -7.63 -14.00
CA ALA A 49 -16.64 -6.44 -13.50
C ALA A 49 -16.85 -5.44 -14.65
N PRO A 50 -17.93 -4.64 -14.62
CA PRO A 50 -18.22 -3.68 -15.68
C PRO A 50 -17.16 -2.56 -15.70
N ASP A 51 -16.81 -2.09 -16.89
CA ASP A 51 -15.85 -0.97 -17.07
C ASP A 51 -16.34 0.32 -16.42
N GLN A 52 -17.66 0.52 -16.35
CA GLN A 52 -18.28 1.63 -15.64
C GLN A 52 -18.87 1.13 -14.32
N VAL A 53 -18.19 1.49 -13.23
CA VAL A 53 -18.65 1.15 -11.89
C VAL A 53 -19.77 2.14 -11.49
N GLU A 54 -20.92 1.63 -11.11
CA GLU A 54 -21.95 2.44 -10.48
C GLU A 54 -21.46 2.91 -9.11
N VAL A 55 -21.56 4.21 -8.84
CA VAL A 55 -21.14 4.82 -7.58
C VAL A 55 -22.28 5.61 -6.95
N LEU A 56 -22.27 5.74 -5.64
CA LEU A 56 -23.20 6.62 -4.95
C LEU A 56 -22.92 8.09 -5.34
N ALA A 57 -23.93 8.81 -5.75
CA ALA A 57 -23.80 10.24 -6.06
C ALA A 57 -23.80 11.12 -4.80
N GLN A 58 -24.45 10.68 -3.74
CA GLN A 58 -24.57 11.42 -2.48
C GLN A 58 -24.83 10.50 -1.29
N ALA A 59 -24.54 10.97 -0.10
CA ALA A 59 -24.79 10.23 1.13
C ALA A 59 -26.26 9.90 1.32
N PRO A 60 -26.65 8.63 1.47
CA PRO A 60 -28.04 8.24 1.68
C PRO A 60 -28.55 8.74 3.04
N LYS A 61 -29.87 8.72 3.24
CA LYS A 61 -30.46 9.10 4.52
C LYS A 61 -30.16 8.09 5.62
N ASN A 62 -30.21 6.81 5.27
CA ASN A 62 -29.94 5.70 6.18
C ASN A 62 -29.15 4.61 5.44
N PHE A 63 -28.40 3.83 6.23
CA PHE A 63 -27.75 2.62 5.80
C PHE A 63 -28.37 1.39 6.46
N LYS A 64 -28.21 0.24 5.81
CA LYS A 64 -28.37 -1.09 6.41
C LYS A 64 -27.09 -1.89 6.18
N ILE A 65 -26.80 -2.79 7.09
CA ILE A 65 -25.74 -3.80 6.91
C ILE A 65 -26.23 -4.76 5.82
N ALA A 66 -25.45 -4.88 4.76
CA ALA A 66 -25.74 -5.78 3.65
C ALA A 66 -24.98 -7.11 3.82
N PHE A 67 -23.74 -7.06 4.32
CA PHE A 67 -22.91 -8.23 4.55
C PHE A 67 -21.83 -7.93 5.59
N GLU A 68 -21.26 -8.98 6.14
CA GLU A 68 -20.05 -8.98 6.95
C GLU A 68 -19.11 -10.06 6.40
N LEU A 69 -17.86 -9.69 6.10
CA LEU A 69 -16.84 -10.58 5.53
C LEU A 69 -15.59 -10.53 6.39
N PRO A 70 -14.91 -11.66 6.60
CA PRO A 70 -13.57 -11.63 7.20
C PRO A 70 -12.62 -10.76 6.36
N ASN A 71 -11.76 -9.99 7.02
CA ASN A 71 -10.69 -9.27 6.38
C ASN A 71 -9.52 -9.07 7.35
N GLN A 72 -8.59 -9.98 7.30
CA GLN A 72 -7.32 -9.90 8.03
C GLN A 72 -6.41 -8.93 7.30
N THR A 73 -6.25 -7.74 7.86
CA THR A 73 -5.36 -6.74 7.26
C THR A 73 -3.89 -7.11 7.48
N VAL A 74 -3.06 -6.91 6.46
CA VAL A 74 -1.60 -7.05 6.61
C VAL A 74 -1.04 -5.90 7.47
N PRO A 75 0.15 -6.05 8.08
CA PRO A 75 0.79 -4.97 8.82
C PRO A 75 0.82 -3.67 8.01
N GLY A 76 0.45 -2.54 8.61
CA GLY A 76 0.40 -1.23 7.95
C GLY A 76 -0.82 -0.98 7.05
N GLN A 77 -1.72 -1.94 6.89
CA GLN A 77 -2.99 -1.76 6.19
C GLN A 77 -4.11 -1.51 7.19
N HIS A 78 -4.76 -0.35 7.12
CA HIS A 78 -5.82 0.05 8.06
C HIS A 78 -7.23 -0.28 7.56
N ARG A 79 -7.45 -0.34 6.24
CA ARG A 79 -8.77 -0.52 5.62
C ARG A 79 -8.77 -1.61 4.57
N ALA A 80 -9.94 -2.17 4.30
CA ALA A 80 -10.14 -3.02 3.14
C ALA A 80 -9.85 -2.26 1.84
N LEU A 81 -9.33 -2.95 0.84
CA LEU A 81 -9.07 -2.36 -0.47
C LEU A 81 -10.33 -2.42 -1.34
N ALA A 82 -10.45 -1.48 -2.25
CA ALA A 82 -11.44 -1.51 -3.32
C ALA A 82 -10.78 -1.23 -4.67
N SER A 83 -11.17 -1.99 -5.68
CA SER A 83 -10.69 -1.81 -7.05
C SER A 83 -11.78 -2.23 -8.02
N GLN A 84 -12.01 -1.46 -9.07
CA GLN A 84 -13.05 -1.73 -10.09
C GLN A 84 -14.44 -2.02 -9.49
N GLY A 85 -14.80 -1.30 -8.41
CA GLY A 85 -16.08 -1.48 -7.70
C GLY A 85 -16.19 -2.76 -6.89
N LEU A 86 -15.16 -3.58 -6.85
CA LEU A 86 -15.08 -4.77 -6.02
C LEU A 86 -14.38 -4.46 -4.70
N LEU A 87 -14.86 -5.09 -3.64
CA LEU A 87 -14.22 -5.14 -2.34
C LEU A 87 -13.18 -6.25 -2.34
N ILE A 88 -11.95 -5.94 -1.93
CA ILE A 88 -10.86 -6.91 -1.81
C ILE A 88 -10.61 -7.17 -0.33
N THR A 89 -10.77 -8.42 0.07
CA THR A 89 -10.54 -8.90 1.43
C THR A 89 -9.50 -10.03 1.44
N HIS A 90 -8.94 -10.29 2.60
CA HIS A 90 -7.97 -11.35 2.81
C HIS A 90 -8.35 -12.17 4.04
N GLU A 91 -8.34 -13.49 3.91
CA GLU A 91 -8.56 -14.44 4.99
C GLU A 91 -7.63 -15.65 4.84
N GLY A 92 -6.79 -15.89 5.83
CA GLY A 92 -5.79 -16.98 5.79
C GLY A 92 -4.86 -16.86 4.59
N ASP A 93 -4.87 -17.83 3.70
CA ASP A 93 -4.01 -17.88 2.50
C ASP A 93 -4.72 -17.30 1.24
N THR A 94 -5.91 -16.71 1.39
CA THR A 94 -6.81 -16.38 0.28
C THR A 94 -7.14 -14.90 0.21
N ILE A 95 -6.95 -14.30 -0.97
CA ILE A 95 -7.46 -12.99 -1.33
C ILE A 95 -8.76 -13.19 -2.10
N ILE A 96 -9.80 -12.45 -1.69
CA ILE A 96 -11.15 -12.59 -2.23
C ILE A 96 -11.62 -11.24 -2.75
N ALA A 97 -12.16 -11.21 -3.96
CA ALA A 97 -12.86 -10.05 -4.48
C ALA A 97 -14.37 -10.29 -4.48
N SER A 98 -15.09 -9.40 -3.84
CA SER A 98 -16.54 -9.47 -3.69
C SER A 98 -17.25 -8.27 -4.33
N ASP A 99 -18.45 -8.49 -4.85
CA ASP A 99 -19.28 -7.42 -5.40
C ASP A 99 -19.95 -6.57 -4.29
N VAL A 100 -20.72 -5.58 -4.71
CA VAL A 100 -21.45 -4.66 -3.81
C VAL A 100 -22.42 -5.34 -2.83
N ASN A 101 -22.73 -6.61 -3.03
CA ASN A 101 -23.59 -7.41 -2.15
C ASN A 101 -22.79 -8.40 -1.29
N GLY A 102 -21.46 -8.34 -1.33
CA GLY A 102 -20.59 -9.26 -0.62
C GLY A 102 -20.46 -10.65 -1.28
N LYS A 103 -20.95 -10.78 -2.53
CA LYS A 103 -20.82 -12.04 -3.27
C LYS A 103 -19.47 -12.13 -3.95
N GLU A 104 -18.75 -13.22 -3.67
CA GLU A 104 -17.47 -13.51 -4.31
C GLU A 104 -17.59 -13.53 -5.85
N LYS A 105 -16.61 -12.88 -6.50
CA LYS A 105 -16.43 -12.83 -7.95
C LYS A 105 -15.23 -13.62 -8.39
N TRP A 106 -14.11 -13.51 -7.67
CA TRP A 106 -12.89 -14.27 -7.88
C TRP A 106 -12.13 -14.41 -6.56
N HIS A 107 -11.25 -15.41 -6.49
CA HIS A 107 -10.27 -15.51 -5.41
C HIS A 107 -8.92 -15.99 -5.93
N TYR A 108 -7.90 -15.70 -5.14
CA TYR A 108 -6.54 -16.19 -5.31
C TYR A 108 -6.04 -16.73 -3.98
N THR A 109 -5.71 -18.02 -3.96
CA THR A 109 -5.14 -18.71 -2.79
C THR A 109 -3.70 -19.07 -3.07
N ARG A 110 -2.83 -18.86 -2.09
CA ARG A 110 -1.44 -19.30 -2.14
C ARG A 110 -1.11 -20.07 -0.86
N ASN A 111 -1.28 -21.38 -0.95
CA ASN A 111 -1.16 -22.30 0.19
C ASN A 111 0.19 -22.20 0.89
N ASN A 112 0.16 -22.18 2.22
CA ASN A 112 1.34 -22.18 3.09
C ASN A 112 2.35 -21.06 2.83
N THR A 113 1.88 -19.93 2.31
CA THR A 113 2.73 -18.77 1.98
C THR A 113 2.13 -17.52 2.62
N GLU A 114 2.90 -16.86 3.48
CA GLU A 114 2.47 -15.66 4.19
C GLU A 114 2.30 -14.48 3.23
N LEU A 115 1.17 -13.79 3.32
CA LEU A 115 0.93 -12.53 2.64
C LEU A 115 1.57 -11.40 3.46
N CYS A 116 2.63 -10.78 2.92
CA CYS A 116 3.35 -9.69 3.56
C CYS A 116 2.75 -8.31 3.29
N SER A 117 2.24 -8.10 2.07
CA SER A 117 1.74 -6.79 1.63
C SER A 117 0.62 -6.94 0.63
N LEU A 118 -0.38 -6.07 0.73
CA LEU A 118 -1.50 -6.02 -0.20
C LEU A 118 -1.79 -4.57 -0.57
N GLY A 119 -1.76 -4.26 -1.87
CA GLY A 119 -2.00 -2.94 -2.42
C GLY A 119 -2.90 -2.97 -3.66
N SER A 120 -3.29 -1.81 -4.14
CA SER A 120 -4.11 -1.66 -5.34
C SER A 120 -3.72 -0.41 -6.10
N ALA A 121 -3.45 -0.55 -7.39
CA ALA A 121 -3.24 0.53 -8.36
C ALA A 121 -3.50 -0.01 -9.78
N TRP A 122 -3.71 0.86 -10.78
CA TRP A 122 -3.88 0.51 -12.21
C TRP A 122 -4.92 -0.58 -12.47
N ASP A 123 -6.02 -0.57 -11.71
CA ASP A 123 -7.05 -1.62 -11.79
C ASP A 123 -6.53 -3.04 -11.48
N LYS A 124 -5.45 -3.12 -10.70
CA LYS A 124 -4.83 -4.36 -10.25
C LYS A 124 -4.82 -4.44 -8.73
N VAL A 125 -4.94 -5.66 -8.23
CA VAL A 125 -4.62 -6.04 -6.86
C VAL A 125 -3.20 -6.59 -6.88
N VAL A 126 -2.33 -6.04 -6.04
CA VAL A 126 -0.91 -6.39 -5.97
C VAL A 126 -0.64 -7.02 -4.61
N ALA A 127 -0.32 -8.29 -4.60
CA ALA A 127 -0.05 -9.09 -3.41
C ALA A 127 1.41 -9.51 -3.38
N THR A 128 2.08 -9.26 -2.26
CA THR A 128 3.47 -9.66 -2.05
C THR A 128 3.54 -10.72 -0.97
N TYR A 129 4.20 -11.82 -1.29
CA TYR A 129 4.32 -13.01 -0.45
C TYR A 129 5.75 -13.21 0.02
N ARG A 130 5.89 -13.89 1.16
CA ARG A 130 7.16 -14.31 1.72
C ARG A 130 7.67 -15.56 0.98
N ASN A 131 8.94 -15.53 0.61
CA ASN A 131 9.67 -16.69 0.12
C ASN A 131 10.99 -16.85 0.91
N ASN A 132 11.90 -17.70 0.43
CA ASN A 132 13.19 -17.93 1.10
C ASN A 132 14.14 -16.71 1.05
N ALA A 133 13.78 -15.64 0.37
CA ALA A 133 14.55 -14.42 0.19
C ALA A 133 13.80 -13.17 0.72
N GLY A 134 12.89 -13.39 1.67
CA GLY A 134 12.06 -12.34 2.29
C GLY A 134 10.72 -12.13 1.58
N CYS A 135 10.07 -11.00 1.85
CA CYS A 135 8.79 -10.58 1.27
C CYS A 135 8.99 -10.02 -0.16
N GLY A 136 9.41 -10.88 -1.09
CA GLY A 136 9.88 -10.47 -2.43
C GLY A 136 9.18 -11.13 -3.61
N ASP A 137 8.16 -11.97 -3.39
CA ASP A 137 7.43 -12.63 -4.46
C ASP A 137 6.06 -12.00 -4.66
N THR A 138 5.92 -11.20 -5.73
CA THR A 138 4.78 -10.33 -5.97
C THR A 138 3.97 -10.80 -7.17
N VAL A 139 2.65 -10.82 -7.00
CA VAL A 139 1.66 -11.13 -8.04
C VAL A 139 0.72 -9.95 -8.20
N ALA A 140 0.51 -9.52 -9.44
CA ALA A 140 -0.50 -8.56 -9.81
C ALA A 140 -1.67 -9.29 -10.50
N ILE A 141 -2.88 -9.06 -9.99
CA ILE A 141 -4.12 -9.66 -10.48
C ILE A 141 -4.99 -8.53 -11.02
N ASN A 142 -5.52 -8.68 -12.23
CA ASN A 142 -6.50 -7.74 -12.77
C ASN A 142 -7.77 -7.77 -11.90
N ALA A 143 -8.13 -6.65 -11.31
CA ALA A 143 -9.20 -6.57 -10.32
C ALA A 143 -10.56 -6.94 -10.90
N ALA A 144 -10.85 -6.56 -12.17
CA ALA A 144 -12.14 -6.83 -12.81
C ALA A 144 -12.34 -8.30 -13.18
N THR A 145 -11.27 -8.99 -13.57
CA THR A 145 -11.36 -10.36 -14.12
C THR A 145 -10.84 -11.43 -13.18
N GLY A 146 -10.02 -11.07 -12.19
CA GLY A 146 -9.32 -12.04 -11.34
C GLY A 146 -8.22 -12.82 -12.07
N GLN A 147 -7.75 -12.36 -13.23
CA GLN A 147 -6.70 -13.03 -13.99
C GLN A 147 -5.32 -12.53 -13.63
N TYR A 148 -4.29 -13.36 -13.73
CA TYR A 148 -2.91 -12.92 -13.64
C TYR A 148 -2.64 -11.80 -14.65
N SER A 149 -1.97 -10.76 -14.18
CA SER A 149 -1.49 -9.67 -15.01
C SER A 149 0.03 -9.71 -15.13
N ASP A 150 0.70 -9.56 -14.00
CA ASP A 150 2.15 -9.48 -13.95
C ASP A 150 2.68 -10.17 -12.69
N THR A 151 3.94 -10.54 -12.70
CA THR A 151 4.63 -11.11 -11.53
C THR A 151 6.02 -10.53 -11.38
N ARG A 152 6.51 -10.52 -10.16
CA ARG A 152 7.87 -10.12 -9.82
C ARG A 152 8.39 -11.02 -8.72
N SER A 153 9.62 -11.49 -8.83
CA SER A 153 10.33 -12.14 -7.75
C SER A 153 11.70 -11.49 -7.57
N ALA A 154 12.00 -11.06 -6.36
CA ALA A 154 13.25 -10.41 -5.98
C ALA A 154 13.55 -10.68 -4.51
N ILE A 155 14.79 -10.44 -4.10
CA ILE A 155 15.17 -10.41 -2.70
C ILE A 155 14.54 -9.15 -2.07
N ASN A 156 14.00 -9.29 -0.86
CA ASN A 156 13.43 -8.20 -0.08
C ASN A 156 13.61 -8.48 1.41
N SER A 157 13.26 -7.51 2.26
CA SER A 157 13.28 -7.67 3.70
C SER A 157 12.27 -8.71 4.18
N GLU A 158 12.53 -9.30 5.34
CA GLU A 158 11.65 -10.33 5.94
C GLU A 158 10.30 -9.75 6.34
N GLU A 159 10.28 -8.52 6.86
CA GLU A 159 9.08 -7.84 7.30
C GLU A 159 8.91 -6.54 6.51
N VAL A 160 7.73 -6.33 5.96
CA VAL A 160 7.40 -5.15 5.17
C VAL A 160 6.00 -4.65 5.48
N ILE A 161 5.76 -3.37 5.19
CA ILE A 161 4.42 -2.78 5.13
C ILE A 161 4.13 -2.31 3.70
N PRO A 162 2.85 -2.24 3.28
CA PRO A 162 2.49 -1.73 1.97
C PRO A 162 2.73 -0.22 1.85
N ILE A 163 3.17 0.20 0.67
CA ILE A 163 3.17 1.59 0.24
C ILE A 163 2.51 1.68 -1.13
N SER A 164 1.55 2.57 -1.30
CA SER A 164 0.87 2.70 -2.58
C SER A 164 0.33 4.11 -2.82
N SER A 165 0.19 4.45 -4.09
CA SER A 165 -0.54 5.61 -4.61
C SER A 165 -1.36 5.17 -5.83
N ASN A 166 -1.96 6.10 -6.56
CA ASN A 166 -2.70 5.76 -7.79
C ASN A 166 -1.81 5.16 -8.89
N ASP A 167 -0.53 5.46 -8.86
CA ASP A 167 0.44 5.16 -9.93
C ASP A 167 1.73 4.47 -9.44
N ARG A 168 1.76 4.02 -8.19
CA ARG A 168 2.88 3.25 -7.60
C ARG A 168 2.34 2.27 -6.57
N VAL A 169 2.96 1.11 -6.52
CA VAL A 169 2.81 0.14 -5.43
C VAL A 169 4.19 -0.35 -5.03
N GLY A 170 4.35 -0.70 -3.79
CA GLY A 170 5.63 -1.19 -3.29
C GLY A 170 5.57 -1.67 -1.86
N THR A 171 6.75 -1.81 -1.28
CA THR A 171 6.96 -2.24 0.10
C THR A 171 7.95 -1.34 0.82
N VAL A 172 7.76 -1.20 2.12
CA VAL A 172 8.64 -0.47 3.03
C VAL A 172 9.00 -1.39 4.18
N SER A 173 10.28 -1.46 4.50
CA SER A 173 10.81 -2.05 5.73
C SER A 173 11.65 -1.02 6.49
N THR A 174 12.27 -1.41 7.59
CA THR A 174 13.20 -0.56 8.34
C THR A 174 14.51 -0.30 7.59
N ASP A 175 14.86 -1.10 6.63
CA ASP A 175 16.12 -1.09 5.90
C ASP A 175 15.95 -0.79 4.41
N ARG A 176 14.71 -0.91 3.85
CA ARG A 176 14.53 -0.85 2.41
C ARG A 176 13.15 -0.34 1.98
N ILE A 177 13.12 0.37 0.84
CA ILE A 177 11.90 0.73 0.09
C ILE A 177 12.07 0.28 -1.35
N ASP A 178 11.06 -0.42 -1.87
CA ASP A 178 10.90 -0.72 -3.29
C ASP A 178 9.58 -0.13 -3.81
N LEU A 179 9.61 0.58 -4.94
CA LEU A 179 8.41 0.97 -5.67
C LEU A 179 8.40 0.39 -7.07
N TRP A 180 7.21 0.04 -7.55
CA TRP A 180 6.98 -0.55 -8.88
C TRP A 180 5.93 0.23 -9.64
N ARG A 181 6.03 0.19 -10.97
CA ARG A 181 5.04 0.68 -11.91
C ARG A 181 4.09 -0.46 -12.37
N SER A 182 3.15 -0.16 -13.26
CA SER A 182 2.05 -1.06 -13.64
C SER A 182 2.46 -2.43 -14.21
N ASP A 183 3.66 -2.56 -14.74
CA ASP A 183 4.24 -3.81 -15.26
C ASP A 183 5.16 -4.52 -14.25
N MET A 184 5.07 -4.16 -12.97
CA MET A 184 5.88 -4.66 -11.86
C MET A 184 7.40 -4.41 -12.02
N VAL A 185 7.78 -3.57 -12.98
CA VAL A 185 9.17 -3.11 -13.08
C VAL A 185 9.44 -2.09 -11.98
N ARG A 186 10.55 -2.27 -11.28
CA ARG A 186 10.99 -1.39 -10.22
C ARG A 186 11.29 0.00 -10.74
N THR A 187 10.73 1.02 -10.10
CA THR A 187 11.01 2.43 -10.41
C THR A 187 12.07 3.00 -9.50
N ILE A 188 12.10 2.58 -8.23
CA ILE A 188 13.16 2.96 -7.29
C ILE A 188 13.40 1.86 -6.26
N GLU A 189 14.62 1.78 -5.80
CA GLU A 189 15.13 1.00 -4.69
C GLU A 189 15.94 1.92 -3.77
N TYR A 190 15.61 1.96 -2.50
CA TYR A 190 16.22 2.85 -1.52
C TYR A 190 16.65 2.07 -0.28
N GLY A 191 17.81 2.39 0.29
CA GLY A 191 18.31 1.81 1.53
C GLY A 191 19.26 0.64 1.32
N ASP A 192 19.21 -0.41 2.17
CA ASP A 192 20.06 -1.59 2.04
C ASP A 192 19.63 -2.44 0.85
N VAL A 193 20.39 -2.34 -0.23
CA VAL A 193 20.14 -3.07 -1.46
C VAL A 193 21.25 -4.07 -1.72
N GLN A 194 20.85 -5.27 -2.13
CA GLN A 194 21.79 -6.33 -2.47
C GLN A 194 22.36 -6.14 -3.88
N ALA A 195 23.58 -6.61 -4.08
CA ALA A 195 24.27 -6.59 -5.37
C ALA A 195 24.40 -5.18 -5.99
N LYS A 196 24.89 -4.24 -5.23
CA LYS A 196 25.28 -2.90 -5.72
C LYS A 196 26.26 -3.05 -6.88
N GLN A 197 25.98 -2.37 -7.98
CA GLN A 197 26.83 -2.43 -9.17
C GLN A 197 28.00 -1.46 -9.09
N GLU A 198 27.84 -0.36 -8.35
CA GLU A 198 28.86 0.66 -8.14
C GLU A 198 28.92 1.03 -6.67
N PRO A 199 30.08 1.47 -6.16
CA PRO A 199 30.17 2.05 -4.83
C PRO A 199 29.26 3.29 -4.71
N ASP A 200 28.77 3.54 -3.52
CA ASP A 200 28.02 4.75 -3.14
C ASP A 200 26.71 4.99 -3.94
N MET A 201 26.10 3.92 -4.48
CA MET A 201 24.79 4.03 -5.15
C MET A 201 23.67 4.34 -4.16
N GLN A 202 23.81 3.94 -2.90
CA GLN A 202 22.85 4.14 -1.81
C GLN A 202 23.55 4.91 -0.68
N GLU A 203 23.40 6.24 -0.70
CA GLU A 203 24.08 7.12 0.26
C GLU A 203 23.63 6.90 1.71
N HIS A 204 22.44 6.36 1.92
CA HIS A 204 21.78 6.23 3.22
C HIS A 204 21.46 4.78 3.59
N GLU A 205 22.24 3.82 3.07
CA GLU A 205 21.99 2.39 3.26
C GLU A 205 22.03 1.89 4.70
N ASP A 206 22.81 2.57 5.56
CA ASP A 206 22.96 2.25 6.99
C ASP A 206 21.88 2.90 7.86
N CYS A 207 20.99 3.73 7.27
CA CYS A 207 19.95 4.42 8.02
C CYS A 207 18.73 3.52 8.22
N SER A 208 18.03 3.72 9.33
CA SER A 208 16.78 3.01 9.63
C SER A 208 15.58 3.86 9.19
N ILE A 209 14.76 3.32 8.31
CA ILE A 209 13.56 3.97 7.78
C ILE A 209 12.45 3.93 8.82
N ASN A 210 11.95 5.10 9.22
CA ASN A 210 10.93 5.25 10.24
C ASN A 210 9.51 5.28 9.70
N SER A 211 9.31 5.90 8.52
CA SER A 211 8.03 5.95 7.78
C SER A 211 8.26 6.35 6.34
N ALA A 212 7.37 5.94 5.43
CA ALA A 212 7.42 6.35 4.03
C ALA A 212 6.03 6.48 3.43
N LEU A 213 5.85 7.46 2.54
CA LEU A 213 4.65 7.67 1.73
C LEU A 213 5.05 8.05 0.31
N THR A 214 4.21 7.74 -0.66
CA THR A 214 4.45 8.09 -2.07
C THR A 214 3.23 8.73 -2.71
N ARG A 215 3.45 9.68 -3.62
CA ARG A 215 2.42 10.27 -4.47
C ARG A 215 3.03 10.77 -5.78
N THR A 216 2.51 10.27 -6.91
CA THR A 216 3.05 10.56 -8.25
C THR A 216 4.57 10.34 -8.33
N GLU A 217 5.36 11.36 -8.57
CA GLU A 217 6.84 11.28 -8.66
C GLU A 217 7.55 11.61 -7.34
N ASN A 218 6.82 11.73 -6.24
CA ASN A 218 7.37 12.03 -4.92
C ASN A 218 7.34 10.79 -4.02
N LEU A 219 8.50 10.36 -3.56
CA LEU A 219 8.68 9.46 -2.43
C LEU A 219 9.21 10.28 -1.26
N ALA A 220 8.44 10.34 -0.18
CA ALA A 220 8.87 10.97 1.07
C ALA A 220 9.15 9.88 2.11
N LEU A 221 10.22 10.00 2.86
CA LEU A 221 10.53 9.10 3.96
C LEU A 221 11.15 9.85 5.14
N THR A 222 10.97 9.31 6.33
CA THR A 222 11.73 9.70 7.50
C THR A 222 12.63 8.55 7.92
N GLU A 223 13.87 8.87 8.32
CA GLU A 223 14.86 7.89 8.75
C GLU A 223 15.75 8.43 9.87
N THR A 224 16.43 7.52 10.54
CA THR A 224 17.45 7.82 11.56
C THR A 224 18.74 7.14 11.16
N CYS A 225 19.85 7.89 11.12
CA CYS A 225 21.14 7.39 10.68
C CYS A 225 22.07 7.17 11.87
N PRO A 226 22.96 6.15 11.82
CA PRO A 226 23.89 5.84 12.94
C PRO A 226 24.81 6.99 13.31
N ASP A 227 25.24 7.79 12.33
CA ASP A 227 26.17 8.90 12.52
C ASP A 227 25.51 10.10 13.24
N ASP A 228 24.18 10.18 13.26
CA ASP A 228 23.41 11.23 13.91
C ASP A 228 22.08 10.70 14.47
N ALA A 229 22.16 9.78 15.41
CA ALA A 229 21.01 9.08 15.98
C ALA A 229 20.00 9.99 16.72
N SER A 230 20.38 11.23 17.04
CA SER A 230 19.50 12.21 17.68
C SER A 230 18.64 13.01 16.70
N VAL A 231 18.87 12.84 15.40
CA VAL A 231 18.16 13.54 14.33
C VAL A 231 17.29 12.56 13.54
N THR A 232 16.03 12.92 13.36
CA THR A 232 15.19 12.29 12.32
C THR A 232 15.35 13.07 11.04
N TRP A 233 15.76 12.42 9.98
CA TRP A 233 15.91 13.02 8.66
C TRP A 233 14.64 12.81 7.83
N LEU A 234 14.08 13.89 7.29
CA LEU A 234 13.10 13.82 6.20
C LEU A 234 13.84 13.89 4.87
N ARG A 235 13.61 12.90 4.02
CA ARG A 235 14.11 12.86 2.65
C ARG A 235 12.94 12.97 1.68
N LEU A 236 13.06 13.84 0.68
CA LEU A 236 12.21 13.85 -0.50
C LEU A 236 13.03 13.32 -1.66
N VAL A 237 12.49 12.32 -2.34
CA VAL A 237 13.19 11.51 -3.33
C VAL A 237 12.34 11.38 -4.58
N GLY A 238 12.94 11.46 -5.76
CA GLY A 238 12.25 11.16 -7.00
C GLY A 238 11.83 9.70 -7.06
N ALA A 239 10.54 9.41 -7.26
CA ALA A 239 10.04 8.04 -7.34
C ALA A 239 10.44 7.30 -8.62
N THR A 240 11.00 8.01 -9.60
CA THR A 240 11.48 7.47 -10.89
C THR A 240 12.80 8.14 -11.27
N PRO A 241 13.90 7.89 -10.53
CA PRO A 241 15.22 8.41 -10.90
C PRO A 241 15.71 7.82 -12.23
N GLU A 242 16.75 8.40 -12.84
CA GLU A 242 17.34 7.90 -14.08
C GLU A 242 17.84 6.45 -13.92
N ASP A 243 18.52 6.13 -12.81
CA ASP A 243 18.82 4.75 -12.41
C ASP A 243 17.97 4.38 -11.18
N SER A 244 17.11 3.38 -11.33
CA SER A 244 16.21 2.90 -10.26
C SER A 244 16.94 2.42 -9.00
N ARG A 245 18.25 2.17 -9.06
CA ARG A 245 19.10 1.74 -7.95
C ARG A 245 19.91 2.87 -7.32
N LYS A 246 19.81 4.09 -7.88
CA LYS A 246 20.49 5.28 -7.39
C LYS A 246 19.44 6.36 -7.09
N PRO A 247 18.96 6.46 -5.84
CA PRO A 247 17.97 7.44 -5.46
C PRO A 247 18.44 8.88 -5.72
N GLU A 248 17.53 9.71 -6.23
CA GLU A 248 17.75 11.13 -6.43
C GLU A 248 17.07 11.90 -5.30
N VAL A 249 17.84 12.24 -4.25
CA VAL A 249 17.34 13.01 -3.11
C VAL A 249 17.24 14.48 -3.51
N THR A 250 16.03 15.03 -3.47
CA THR A 250 15.74 16.43 -3.82
C THR A 250 15.76 17.35 -2.60
N ALA A 251 15.45 16.83 -1.42
CA ALA A 251 15.53 17.59 -0.17
C ALA A 251 15.96 16.69 1.00
N ASN A 252 16.73 17.30 1.90
CA ASN A 252 17.35 16.69 3.07
C ASN A 252 17.11 17.60 4.27
N ILE A 253 16.19 17.23 5.17
CA ILE A 253 15.78 18.08 6.29
C ILE A 253 16.01 17.34 7.61
N GLY A 254 16.94 17.83 8.43
CA GLY A 254 17.19 17.32 9.78
C GLY A 254 16.20 17.90 10.80
N MET A 255 15.54 17.04 11.54
CA MET A 255 14.61 17.39 12.62
C MET A 255 15.19 16.91 13.95
N ALA A 256 15.32 17.82 14.91
CA ALA A 256 15.89 17.54 16.23
C ALA A 256 14.96 16.69 17.13
N ASN A 257 13.78 16.31 16.66
CA ASN A 257 12.81 15.52 17.42
C ASN A 257 12.88 14.04 17.02
N GLU A 258 13.39 13.22 17.93
CA GLU A 258 13.29 11.78 17.81
C GLU A 258 11.81 11.37 17.69
N GLY A 259 11.53 10.36 16.88
CA GLY A 259 10.17 9.86 16.70
C GLY A 259 9.30 10.67 15.75
N SER A 260 9.86 11.63 14.99
CA SER A 260 9.13 12.29 13.92
C SER A 260 8.69 11.29 12.85
N ARG A 261 7.45 11.42 12.37
CA ARG A 261 6.82 10.49 11.40
C ARG A 261 6.11 11.24 10.29
N LEU A 262 6.18 10.71 9.07
CA LEU A 262 5.34 11.18 7.96
C LEU A 262 3.88 10.92 8.25
N VAL A 263 3.03 11.93 7.96
CA VAL A 263 1.58 11.85 8.15
C VAL A 263 0.80 12.24 6.89
N ALA A 264 1.45 12.92 5.94
CA ALA A 264 0.86 13.21 4.63
C ALA A 264 1.95 13.40 3.57
N VAL A 265 1.59 13.16 2.29
CA VAL A 265 2.45 13.39 1.14
C VAL A 265 1.65 14.07 0.02
N GLY A 266 2.23 15.11 -0.56
CA GLY A 266 1.76 15.79 -1.77
C GLY A 266 2.60 15.42 -2.98
N GLN A 267 2.28 15.99 -4.14
CA GLN A 267 3.07 15.79 -5.36
C GLN A 267 4.48 16.36 -5.25
N GLU A 268 4.64 17.46 -4.50
CA GLU A 268 5.92 18.17 -4.30
C GLU A 268 6.13 18.60 -2.84
N SER A 269 5.45 17.94 -1.91
CA SER A 269 5.48 18.30 -0.48
C SER A 269 5.33 17.07 0.41
N ALA A 270 5.71 17.21 1.68
CA ALA A 270 5.48 16.21 2.70
C ALA A 270 5.14 16.88 4.04
N ALA A 271 4.28 16.27 4.84
CA ALA A 271 3.97 16.73 6.17
C ALA A 271 4.44 15.70 7.21
N VAL A 272 5.09 16.19 8.25
CA VAL A 272 5.70 15.40 9.32
C VAL A 272 5.12 15.83 10.66
N TYR A 273 4.63 14.86 11.42
CA TYR A 273 4.32 15.06 12.82
C TYR A 273 5.62 14.97 13.63
N GLN A 274 5.88 16.00 14.43
CA GLN A 274 7.04 16.11 15.33
C GLN A 274 6.52 16.05 16.77
N PRO A 275 6.85 14.99 17.52
CA PRO A 275 6.52 14.89 18.95
C PRO A 275 7.34 15.88 19.79
N GLY A 276 6.99 16.03 21.06
CA GLY A 276 7.72 16.88 22.01
C GLY A 276 6.77 17.53 23.02
N GLU A 277 7.27 18.51 23.78
CA GLU A 277 6.44 19.29 24.72
C GLU A 277 5.32 20.06 24.04
N LYS A 278 5.57 20.48 22.80
CA LYS A 278 4.61 21.14 21.92
C LYS A 278 4.61 20.41 20.58
N PRO A 279 3.83 19.33 20.46
CA PRO A 279 3.75 18.59 19.23
C PRO A 279 3.25 19.48 18.09
N ARG A 280 3.77 19.26 16.89
CA ARG A 280 3.39 20.02 15.71
C ARG A 280 3.43 19.19 14.45
N ILE A 281 2.69 19.63 13.46
CA ILE A 281 2.80 19.14 12.08
C ILE A 281 3.47 20.25 11.27
N GLU A 282 4.59 19.90 10.64
CA GLU A 282 5.30 20.78 9.72
C GLU A 282 5.28 20.20 8.33
N SER A 283 5.03 21.06 7.35
CA SER A 283 5.02 20.71 5.94
C SER A 283 6.19 21.36 5.22
N TYR A 284 6.79 20.62 4.30
CA TYR A 284 8.00 20.99 3.57
C TYR A 284 7.76 20.84 2.07
N ASP A 285 8.31 21.77 1.28
CA ASP A 285 8.33 21.67 -0.17
C ASP A 285 9.50 20.78 -0.68
N LYS A 286 9.53 20.53 -1.98
CA LYS A 286 10.59 19.75 -2.62
C LYS A 286 11.99 20.34 -2.54
N SER A 287 12.11 21.61 -2.12
CA SER A 287 13.39 22.31 -1.91
C SER A 287 13.81 22.29 -0.45
N GLY A 288 13.01 21.67 0.43
CA GLY A 288 13.26 21.57 1.87
C GLY A 288 12.85 22.80 2.67
N ASN A 289 12.09 23.73 2.09
CA ASN A 289 11.60 24.88 2.82
C ASN A 289 10.35 24.51 3.61
N THR A 290 10.24 24.97 4.86
CA THR A 290 9.00 24.87 5.64
C THR A 290 7.94 25.77 5.04
N ILE A 291 6.81 25.21 4.63
CA ILE A 291 5.67 25.93 4.03
C ILE A 291 4.49 26.11 4.99
N ALA A 292 4.37 25.22 5.98
CA ALA A 292 3.38 25.36 7.04
C ALA A 292 3.88 24.74 8.34
N SER A 293 3.44 25.29 9.48
CA SER A 293 3.66 24.71 10.81
C SER A 293 2.42 24.95 11.67
N THR A 294 1.89 23.90 12.27
CA THR A 294 0.69 23.94 13.10
C THR A 294 0.95 23.17 14.40
N GLU A 295 0.82 23.85 15.55
CA GLU A 295 0.83 23.18 16.86
C GLU A 295 -0.43 22.32 17.00
N VAL A 296 -0.26 21.05 17.40
CA VAL A 296 -1.32 20.06 17.51
C VAL A 296 -1.25 19.32 18.85
N ALA A 297 -2.29 18.56 19.17
CA ALA A 297 -2.24 17.70 20.34
C ALA A 297 -1.30 16.49 20.12
N ALA A 298 -0.88 15.85 21.20
CA ALA A 298 -0.12 14.63 21.13
C ALA A 298 -0.89 13.53 20.39
N SER A 299 -0.23 12.81 19.50
CA SER A 299 -0.81 11.71 18.73
C SER A 299 -0.61 10.39 19.48
N PRO A 300 -1.67 9.70 19.89
CA PRO A 300 -1.56 8.35 20.45
C PRO A 300 -1.01 7.35 19.43
N ASP A 301 -1.40 7.48 18.17
CA ASP A 301 -0.99 6.58 17.09
C ASP A 301 0.52 6.63 16.86
N VAL A 302 1.11 7.84 16.76
CA VAL A 302 2.57 7.99 16.61
C VAL A 302 3.31 7.56 17.87
N THR A 303 2.76 7.83 19.05
CA THR A 303 3.40 7.46 20.33
C THR A 303 3.55 5.93 20.47
N ASN A 304 2.61 5.19 19.95
CA ASN A 304 2.56 3.72 20.01
C ASN A 304 2.98 3.04 18.70
N ALA A 305 3.50 3.80 17.74
CA ALA A 305 3.81 3.31 16.41
C ALA A 305 4.91 2.23 16.40
N SER A 306 4.71 1.22 15.58
CA SER A 306 5.80 0.34 15.13
C SER A 306 6.70 1.05 14.13
N THR A 307 7.86 0.50 13.85
CA THR A 307 8.77 1.00 12.82
C THR A 307 8.93 -0.09 11.75
N PRO A 308 8.71 0.18 10.47
CA PRO A 308 8.28 1.47 9.93
C PRO A 308 6.81 1.80 10.27
N TYR A 309 6.53 3.07 10.50
CA TYR A 309 5.18 3.56 10.77
C TYR A 309 4.37 3.72 9.48
N ALA A 310 3.18 3.15 9.47
CA ALA A 310 2.21 3.32 8.40
C ALA A 310 1.08 4.24 8.89
N PRO A 311 1.03 5.51 8.50
CA PRO A 311 -0.02 6.42 8.94
C PRO A 311 -1.38 6.01 8.38
N ALA A 312 -2.42 6.08 9.21
CA ALA A 312 -3.80 5.89 8.76
C ALA A 312 -4.26 7.10 7.94
N THR A 313 -3.98 7.09 6.63
CA THR A 313 -4.28 8.18 5.70
C THR A 313 -5.39 7.84 4.72
N ALA A 314 -6.06 8.87 4.18
CA ALA A 314 -6.90 8.75 3.00
C ALA A 314 -6.67 9.94 2.07
N ASP A 315 -6.48 9.65 0.78
CA ASP A 315 -6.42 10.65 -0.28
C ASP A 315 -7.85 10.98 -0.72
N LEU A 316 -8.25 12.22 -0.50
CA LEU A 316 -9.57 12.74 -0.83
C LEU A 316 -9.43 13.77 -1.97
N PRO A 317 -10.47 14.03 -2.77
CA PRO A 317 -10.37 14.93 -3.93
C PRO A 317 -9.84 16.33 -3.62
N HIS A 318 -10.14 16.86 -2.42
CA HIS A 318 -9.78 18.22 -2.02
C HIS A 318 -8.86 18.29 -0.80
N HIS A 319 -8.59 17.15 -0.14
CA HIS A 319 -7.77 17.08 1.06
C HIS A 319 -7.08 15.72 1.13
N MET A 320 -5.90 15.67 1.69
CA MET A 320 -5.38 14.46 2.29
C MET A 320 -5.80 14.42 3.75
N SER A 321 -6.06 13.25 4.30
CA SER A 321 -6.42 13.12 5.70
C SER A 321 -5.51 12.14 6.44
N TRP A 322 -5.34 12.37 7.74
CA TRP A 322 -4.62 11.49 8.65
C TRP A 322 -5.38 11.35 9.97
N PHE A 323 -5.60 10.13 10.40
CA PHE A 323 -6.17 9.81 11.71
C PHE A 323 -5.05 9.51 12.70
N ASP A 324 -4.97 10.26 13.79
CA ASP A 324 -3.89 10.20 14.78
C ASP A 324 -4.16 9.26 15.96
N GLY A 325 -5.23 8.47 15.87
CA GLY A 325 -5.72 7.60 16.94
C GLY A 325 -6.90 8.19 17.73
N GLU A 326 -7.12 9.49 17.66
CA GLU A 326 -8.22 10.20 18.31
C GLU A 326 -8.92 11.23 17.42
N ARG A 327 -8.19 11.83 16.46
CA ARG A 327 -8.65 12.95 15.63
C ARG A 327 -8.33 12.70 14.17
N LEU A 328 -9.16 13.23 13.29
CA LEU A 328 -8.91 13.25 11.86
C LEU A 328 -8.47 14.64 11.42
N TYR A 329 -7.24 14.74 10.94
CA TYR A 329 -6.68 15.95 10.34
C TYR A 329 -6.98 15.96 8.85
N LEU A 330 -7.44 17.10 8.34
CA LEU A 330 -7.56 17.38 6.92
C LEU A 330 -6.47 18.35 6.51
N PHE A 331 -5.73 18.01 5.46
CA PHE A 331 -4.65 18.81 4.91
C PHE A 331 -5.04 19.43 3.59
N THR A 332 -4.62 20.67 3.34
CA THR A 332 -4.74 21.31 2.02
C THR A 332 -3.98 20.49 0.97
N PRO A 333 -4.43 20.46 -0.30
CA PRO A 333 -3.89 19.52 -1.30
C PRO A 333 -2.43 19.72 -1.67
N SER A 334 -1.94 20.94 -1.71
CA SER A 334 -0.60 21.26 -2.21
C SER A 334 0.40 21.57 -1.12
N GLU A 335 0.00 22.40 -0.14
CA GLU A 335 0.89 22.83 0.93
C GLU A 335 0.88 21.88 2.12
N LEU A 336 -0.07 20.96 2.18
CA LEU A 336 -0.30 20.03 3.29
C LEU A 336 -0.40 20.76 4.64
N LYS A 337 -0.94 21.98 4.63
CA LYS A 337 -1.27 22.71 5.83
C LYS A 337 -2.49 22.06 6.49
N VAL A 338 -2.48 21.96 7.81
CA VAL A 338 -3.67 21.53 8.57
C VAL A 338 -4.79 22.56 8.34
N ASP A 339 -5.87 22.13 7.68
CA ASP A 339 -7.03 22.95 7.37
C ASP A 339 -8.11 22.77 8.44
N HIS A 340 -8.44 21.52 8.77
CA HIS A 340 -9.40 21.19 9.81
C HIS A 340 -8.91 20.05 10.69
N VAL A 341 -9.35 20.06 11.95
CA VAL A 341 -9.21 18.95 12.90
C VAL A 341 -10.61 18.53 13.34
N LEU A 342 -10.94 17.25 13.11
CA LEU A 342 -12.26 16.69 13.40
C LEU A 342 -12.15 15.76 14.62
N GLU A 343 -12.58 16.25 15.76
CA GLU A 343 -12.39 15.62 17.07
C GLU A 343 -13.25 14.36 17.32
N ASP A 344 -14.40 14.23 16.62
CA ASP A 344 -15.33 13.10 16.81
C ASP A 344 -14.99 11.89 15.93
N ALA A 345 -13.88 11.92 15.19
CA ALA A 345 -13.47 10.84 14.31
C ALA A 345 -12.99 9.61 15.11
N ILE A 346 -13.30 8.42 14.60
CA ILE A 346 -12.77 7.13 15.10
C ILE A 346 -11.99 6.37 14.03
N GLY A 347 -11.56 7.05 12.97
CA GLY A 347 -10.77 6.51 11.88
C GLY A 347 -10.82 7.38 10.62
N THR A 348 -10.32 6.86 9.49
CA THR A 348 -10.33 7.59 8.22
C THR A 348 -11.66 7.47 7.50
N GLY A 349 -12.05 8.56 6.85
CA GLY A 349 -13.25 8.64 6.04
C GLY A 349 -13.02 8.42 4.55
N VAL A 350 -14.08 8.63 3.78
CA VAL A 350 -14.08 8.58 2.31
C VAL A 350 -14.84 9.76 1.74
N ALA A 351 -14.47 10.17 0.54
CA ALA A 351 -15.20 11.20 -0.20
C ALA A 351 -16.44 10.62 -0.88
N LEU A 352 -17.55 11.31 -0.79
CA LEU A 352 -18.77 10.99 -1.52
C LEU A 352 -19.44 12.26 -2.05
N GLY A 353 -19.38 12.47 -3.35
CA GLY A 353 -19.71 13.76 -3.95
C GLY A 353 -18.83 14.86 -3.33
N GLU A 354 -19.47 15.95 -2.91
CA GLU A 354 -18.82 17.12 -2.30
C GLU A 354 -18.72 17.01 -0.77
N ARG A 355 -18.75 15.83 -0.20
CA ARG A 355 -18.75 15.61 1.25
C ARG A 355 -17.77 14.52 1.68
N LEU A 356 -17.25 14.69 2.88
CA LEU A 356 -16.54 13.65 3.60
C LEU A 356 -17.54 12.81 4.41
N LEU A 357 -17.52 11.50 4.22
CA LEU A 357 -18.12 10.55 5.15
C LEU A 357 -17.07 10.16 6.18
N MET A 358 -17.29 10.49 7.43
CA MET A 358 -16.35 10.28 8.52
C MET A 358 -16.97 9.32 9.56
N PRO A 359 -16.27 8.24 9.95
CA PRO A 359 -16.74 7.35 10.99
C PRO A 359 -16.66 8.05 12.37
N THR A 360 -17.74 7.96 13.14
CA THR A 360 -17.84 8.45 14.51
C THR A 360 -18.43 7.35 15.40
N GLU A 361 -18.36 7.48 16.70
CA GLU A 361 -19.00 6.53 17.64
C GLU A 361 -20.49 6.33 17.36
N LYS A 362 -21.20 7.36 16.92
CA LYS A 362 -22.65 7.34 16.67
C LYS A 362 -23.04 6.80 15.29
N GLY A 363 -22.06 6.57 14.41
CA GLY A 363 -22.29 6.15 13.02
C GLY A 363 -21.37 6.88 12.04
N ILE A 364 -21.90 7.36 10.92
CA ILE A 364 -21.15 8.07 9.88
C ILE A 364 -21.61 9.51 9.82
N ALA A 365 -20.72 10.46 10.12
CA ALA A 365 -20.95 11.88 9.95
C ALA A 365 -20.78 12.26 8.48
N VAL A 366 -21.68 13.08 7.96
CA VAL A 366 -21.57 13.76 6.68
C VAL A 366 -21.00 15.14 6.96
N VAL A 367 -19.77 15.36 6.53
CA VAL A 367 -19.00 16.58 6.84
C VAL A 367 -18.81 17.40 5.58
N ASP A 368 -19.09 18.67 5.68
CA ASP A 368 -18.65 19.66 4.70
C ASP A 368 -17.17 19.97 4.96
N TRP A 369 -16.29 19.45 4.12
CA TRP A 369 -14.84 19.63 4.29
C TRP A 369 -14.33 21.05 4.06
N SER A 370 -15.11 21.92 3.41
CA SER A 370 -14.74 23.33 3.26
C SER A 370 -14.90 24.13 4.54
N THR A 371 -15.78 23.67 5.44
CA THR A 371 -16.08 24.32 6.72
C THR A 371 -15.71 23.49 7.94
N GLY A 372 -15.33 22.21 7.74
CA GLY A 372 -15.09 21.27 8.82
C GLY A 372 -16.34 20.89 9.64
N LYS A 373 -17.55 21.28 9.19
CA LYS A 373 -18.78 21.09 9.97
C LYS A 373 -19.53 19.82 9.59
N THR A 374 -19.97 19.09 10.60
CA THR A 374 -20.91 17.98 10.44
C THR A 374 -22.30 18.52 10.11
N GLU A 375 -22.83 18.20 8.93
CA GLU A 375 -24.19 18.53 8.51
C GLU A 375 -25.23 17.60 9.15
N ARG A 376 -24.91 16.32 9.24
CA ARG A 376 -25.74 15.28 9.86
C ARG A 376 -24.95 14.03 10.15
N THR A 377 -25.48 13.18 11.03
CA THR A 377 -24.92 11.85 11.30
C THR A 377 -25.93 10.77 10.92
N ILE A 378 -25.48 9.81 10.13
CA ILE A 378 -26.23 8.61 9.78
C ILE A 378 -25.92 7.56 10.84
N LYS A 379 -26.90 7.14 11.60
CA LYS A 379 -26.73 6.17 12.68
C LYS A 379 -26.36 4.79 12.12
N ILE A 380 -25.33 4.20 12.69
CA ILE A 380 -24.91 2.82 12.41
C ILE A 380 -24.82 2.09 13.76
N ASP A 381 -25.49 0.94 13.83
CA ASP A 381 -25.34 0.04 14.95
C ASP A 381 -24.11 -0.85 14.70
N ARG A 382 -23.11 -0.72 15.56
CA ARG A 382 -21.88 -1.54 15.54
C ARG A 382 -21.85 -2.59 16.65
N GLY A 383 -22.99 -2.81 17.33
CA GLY A 383 -23.07 -3.74 18.44
C GLY A 383 -22.09 -3.40 19.55
N SER A 384 -21.25 -4.34 19.95
CA SER A 384 -20.23 -4.17 21.00
C SER A 384 -18.88 -3.66 20.48
N TYR A 385 -18.73 -3.39 19.18
CA TYR A 385 -17.47 -2.93 18.63
C TYR A 385 -17.18 -1.47 19.01
N THR A 386 -16.03 -1.24 19.62
CA THR A 386 -15.58 0.09 20.11
C THR A 386 -14.21 0.51 19.55
N GLY A 387 -13.63 -0.29 18.66
CA GLY A 387 -12.33 0.01 18.04
C GLY A 387 -12.42 1.07 16.92
N PRO A 388 -11.27 1.42 16.33
CA PRO A 388 -11.23 2.32 15.19
C PRO A 388 -11.97 1.75 13.98
N VAL A 389 -12.54 2.62 13.16
CA VAL A 389 -13.29 2.26 11.94
C VAL A 389 -12.70 2.99 10.75
N PHE A 390 -12.32 2.25 9.70
CA PHE A 390 -11.75 2.83 8.48
C PHE A 390 -12.70 2.58 7.31
N LEU A 391 -13.05 3.65 6.58
CA LEU A 391 -14.01 3.54 5.48
C LEU A 391 -13.32 3.29 4.14
N THR A 392 -14.02 2.53 3.30
CA THR A 392 -13.70 2.30 1.88
C THR A 392 -15.00 2.34 1.08
N ILE A 393 -14.94 2.69 -0.20
CA ILE A 393 -16.08 2.63 -1.12
C ILE A 393 -15.82 1.55 -2.16
N ALA A 394 -16.72 0.57 -2.25
CA ALA A 394 -16.75 -0.44 -3.29
C ALA A 394 -18.06 -0.30 -4.09
N GLY A 395 -18.00 0.37 -5.24
CA GLY A 395 -19.18 0.69 -6.05
C GLY A 395 -20.21 1.52 -5.29
N THR A 396 -21.39 0.97 -5.05
CA THR A 396 -22.48 1.63 -4.31
C THR A 396 -22.49 1.28 -2.81
N THR A 397 -21.49 0.56 -2.32
CA THR A 397 -21.41 0.10 -0.92
C THR A 397 -20.30 0.84 -0.17
N ILE A 398 -20.64 1.41 0.98
CA ILE A 398 -19.66 1.89 1.95
C ILE A 398 -19.23 0.71 2.80
N VAL A 399 -17.95 0.51 2.96
CA VAL A 399 -17.40 -0.59 3.76
C VAL A 399 -16.70 -0.03 4.99
N GLU A 400 -17.07 -0.49 6.16
CA GLU A 400 -16.36 -0.25 7.42
C GLU A 400 -15.40 -1.42 7.70
N GLN A 401 -14.12 -1.13 7.83
CA GLN A 401 -13.17 -2.06 8.44
C GLN A 401 -13.29 -1.93 9.95
N ARG A 402 -13.71 -3.00 10.62
CA ARG A 402 -13.88 -3.13 12.08
C ARG A 402 -13.00 -4.28 12.58
N GLY A 403 -11.78 -3.98 13.05
CA GLY A 403 -10.81 -5.02 13.36
C GLY A 403 -10.55 -5.92 12.15
N GLU A 404 -10.81 -7.21 12.26
CA GLU A 404 -10.62 -8.18 11.17
C GLU A 404 -11.91 -8.45 10.35
N THR A 405 -12.84 -7.51 10.34
CA THR A 405 -14.12 -7.67 9.62
C THR A 405 -14.40 -6.47 8.74
N ALA A 406 -14.72 -6.73 7.48
CA ALA A 406 -15.24 -5.76 6.52
C ALA A 406 -16.77 -5.80 6.52
N VAL A 407 -17.42 -4.70 6.91
CA VAL A 407 -18.88 -4.60 7.03
C VAL A 407 -19.42 -3.70 5.92
N GLY A 408 -20.16 -4.28 4.99
CA GLY A 408 -20.77 -3.58 3.86
C GLY A 408 -22.08 -2.90 4.23
N LEU A 409 -22.17 -1.60 3.96
CA LEU A 409 -23.31 -0.73 4.22
C LEU A 409 -23.92 -0.27 2.90
N THR A 410 -25.18 -0.59 2.67
CA THR A 410 -25.94 -0.16 1.48
C THR A 410 -27.03 0.85 1.86
N ALA A 411 -27.39 1.71 0.92
CA ALA A 411 -28.51 2.65 1.10
C ALA A 411 -29.82 1.90 1.37
N LEU A 412 -30.63 2.46 2.30
CA LEU A 412 -32.00 2.04 2.57
C LEU A 412 -32.99 2.80 1.70
#